data_d32e65710cdb1d8f7ae8735b4129d46f
#
_entry.id   d32e65710cdb1d8f7ae8735b4129d46f
#
_cell.length_a   1.000
_cell.length_b   1.000
_cell.length_c   1.000
_cell.angle_alpha   90.00
_cell.angle_beta   90.00
_cell.angle_gamma   90.00
#
_symmetry.space_group_name_H-M   'P 1'
#
loop_
_entity.id
_entity.type
_entity.pdbx_description
1 polymer ?
#
loop_
_entity_poly.entity_id
_entity_poly.type
_entity_poly.pdbx_seq_one_letter_code
_entity_poly.pdbx_strand_id
1 'polypeptide(L)' 'MGEPLFDPYEAAVDAFLHAGGHEPTLILSPPTVLRLYRARYPDLYAYADGVPIEEAPQDYVSVSGTTIDGGLFQWPEQDQ' A
#
# COMPACT_ATOMS: atom_id res chain seq x y z
N MET A 1 25.69 5.58 6.37
CA MET A 1 24.59 4.70 6.02
C MET A 1 23.45 4.83 6.99
N GLY A 2 22.33 5.22 6.52
CA GLY A 2 21.21 5.43 7.39
C GLY A 2 20.46 4.15 7.68
N GLU A 3 19.53 4.24 8.58
CA GLU A 3 18.64 3.13 8.86
C GLU A 3 17.66 2.97 7.73
N PRO A 4 17.21 1.75 7.48
CA PRO A 4 16.15 1.58 6.49
C PRO A 4 14.90 2.31 6.93
N LEU A 5 14.22 2.89 5.98
CA LEU A 5 12.97 3.56 6.25
C LEU A 5 11.89 2.53 6.52
N PHE A 6 11.02 2.83 7.48
CA PHE A 6 9.86 2.01 7.71
C PHE A 6 8.78 2.47 6.74
N ASP A 7 8.66 1.78 5.63
CA ASP A 7 7.68 2.17 4.63
C ASP A 7 7.10 0.93 3.96
N PRO A 8 6.24 0.21 4.68
CA PRO A 8 5.61 -0.99 4.11
C PRO A 8 4.68 -0.67 2.94
N TYR A 9 4.22 0.57 2.86
CA TYR A 9 3.28 0.95 1.80
C TYR A 9 4.00 1.18 0.49
N GLU A 10 5.17 1.80 0.54
CA GLU A 10 5.95 1.98 -0.68
C GLU A 10 6.37 0.63 -1.24
N ALA A 11 6.76 -0.29 -0.36
CA ALA A 11 7.11 -1.64 -0.79
C ALA A 11 5.91 -2.35 -1.40
N ALA A 12 4.72 -2.15 -0.83
CA ALA A 12 3.51 -2.78 -1.35
C ALA A 12 3.12 -2.20 -2.70
N VAL A 13 3.24 -0.88 -2.87
CA VAL A 13 2.96 -0.24 -4.16
C VAL A 13 3.93 -0.75 -5.21
N ASP A 14 5.18 -0.88 -4.85
CA ASP A 14 6.20 -1.39 -5.77
C ASP A 14 5.87 -2.81 -6.20
N ALA A 15 5.47 -3.65 -5.24
CA ALA A 15 5.07 -5.02 -5.55
C ALA A 15 3.83 -5.06 -6.45
N PHE A 16 2.88 -4.17 -6.19
CA PHE A 16 1.69 -4.05 -7.02
C PHE A 16 2.08 -3.76 -8.48
N LEU A 17 3.00 -2.83 -8.67
CA LEU A 17 3.44 -2.46 -10.01
C LEU A 17 4.17 -3.62 -10.68
N HIS A 18 4.99 -4.34 -9.95
CA HIS A 18 5.73 -5.48 -10.49
C HIS A 18 4.82 -6.67 -10.79
N ALA A 19 3.70 -6.77 -10.09
CA ALA A 19 2.79 -7.89 -10.27
C ALA A 19 1.82 -7.69 -11.43
N GLY A 20 1.82 -6.53 -12.05
CA GLY A 20 0.95 -6.29 -13.20
C GLY A 20 0.06 -5.08 -13.06
N GLY A 21 0.06 -4.42 -11.90
CA GLY A 21 -0.71 -3.20 -11.72
C GLY A 21 -0.08 -2.05 -12.46
N HIS A 22 -0.87 -1.06 -12.78
CA HIS A 22 -0.39 0.11 -13.49
C HIS A 22 -0.64 1.39 -12.69
N GLU A 23 -1.83 1.52 -12.14
CA GLU A 23 -2.17 2.74 -11.41
C GLU A 23 -2.77 2.37 -10.06
N PRO A 24 -2.00 2.50 -8.97
CA PRO A 24 -2.54 2.22 -7.65
C PRO A 24 -3.48 3.34 -7.22
N THR A 25 -4.60 2.97 -6.61
CA THR A 25 -5.61 3.94 -6.21
C THR A 25 -5.92 3.92 -4.72
N LEU A 26 -5.62 2.81 -4.04
CA LEU A 26 -5.94 2.70 -2.63
C LEU A 26 -5.04 1.67 -1.97
N ILE A 27 -4.57 2.02 -0.77
CA ILE A 27 -3.80 1.09 0.06
C ILE A 27 -4.65 0.76 1.28
N LEU A 28 -4.81 -0.53 1.56
CA LEU A 28 -5.48 -0.97 2.78
C LEU A 28 -4.44 -1.51 3.74
N SER A 29 -4.54 -1.10 4.99
CA SER A 29 -3.51 -1.37 5.98
C SER A 29 -4.09 -1.93 7.26
N PRO A 30 -3.43 -2.91 7.88
CA PRO A 30 -3.79 -3.31 9.23
C PRO A 30 -3.67 -2.13 10.19
N PRO A 31 -4.49 -2.09 11.23
CA PRO A 31 -4.42 -0.96 12.18
C PRO A 31 -3.06 -0.81 12.85
N THR A 32 -2.41 -1.92 13.17
CA THR A 32 -1.10 -1.85 13.83
C THR A 32 -0.04 -1.24 12.93
N VAL A 33 -0.05 -1.61 11.66
CA VAL A 33 0.93 -1.06 10.71
C VAL A 33 0.68 0.43 10.51
N LEU A 34 -0.58 0.80 10.38
CA LEU A 34 -0.92 2.21 10.17
C LEU A 34 -0.54 3.04 11.39
N ARG A 35 -0.71 2.50 12.59
CA ARG A 35 -0.33 3.21 13.80
C ARG A 35 1.17 3.48 13.84
N LEU A 36 1.96 2.48 13.48
CA LEU A 36 3.41 2.66 13.45
C LEU A 36 3.82 3.67 12.39
N TYR A 37 3.17 3.62 11.26
CA TYR A 37 3.47 4.55 10.17
C TYR A 37 3.15 5.99 10.58
N ARG A 38 2.02 6.19 11.23
CA ARG A 38 1.64 7.51 11.72
C ARG A 38 2.64 8.05 12.72
N ALA A 39 3.14 7.18 13.59
CA ALA A 39 4.09 7.62 14.60
C ALA A 39 5.39 8.05 13.96
N ARG A 40 5.77 7.41 12.87
CA ARG A 40 7.02 7.71 12.21
C ARG A 40 6.91 8.87 11.24
N TYR A 41 5.77 8.98 10.57
CA TYR A 41 5.56 9.99 9.54
C TYR A 41 4.23 10.70 9.79
N PRO A 42 4.16 11.53 10.82
CA PRO A 42 2.87 12.15 11.16
C PRO A 42 2.29 13.01 10.06
N ASP A 43 3.14 13.57 9.21
CA ASP A 43 2.67 14.41 8.11
C ASP A 43 2.21 13.62 6.89
N LEU A 44 2.53 12.33 6.84
CA LEU A 44 2.26 11.52 5.66
C LEU A 44 1.31 10.37 5.93
N TYR A 45 0.77 10.27 7.14
CA TYR A 45 0.10 9.05 7.56
C TYR A 45 -1.12 8.66 6.71
N ALA A 46 -1.63 9.58 5.92
CA ALA A 46 -2.83 9.30 5.12
C ALA A 46 -2.50 8.92 3.68
N TYR A 47 -1.24 9.01 3.29
CA TYR A 47 -0.85 8.75 1.90
C TYR A 47 0.54 8.15 1.85
N ALA A 48 0.75 7.35 0.82
CA ALA A 48 2.09 6.86 0.49
C ALA A 48 2.21 6.91 -1.03
N ASP A 49 3.23 7.60 -1.54
CA ASP A 49 3.42 7.77 -2.97
C ASP A 49 2.20 8.39 -3.64
N GLY A 50 1.51 9.25 -2.91
CA GLY A 50 0.31 9.90 -3.44
C GLY A 50 -0.93 9.01 -3.42
N VAL A 51 -0.83 7.78 -2.90
CA VAL A 51 -1.94 6.84 -2.86
C VAL A 51 -2.54 6.88 -1.46
N PRO A 52 -3.85 7.07 -1.33
CA PRO A 52 -4.45 7.13 0.01
C PRO A 52 -4.38 5.80 0.74
N ILE A 53 -4.25 5.88 2.04
CA ILE A 53 -4.15 4.72 2.91
C ILE A 53 -5.38 4.68 3.80
N GLU A 54 -6.03 3.51 3.86
CA GLU A 54 -7.18 3.30 4.74
C GLU A 54 -6.95 2.10 5.61
N GLU A 55 -7.50 2.17 6.81
CA GLU A 55 -7.41 1.07 7.75
C GLU A 55 -8.40 -0.03 7.34
N ALA A 56 -8.00 -1.28 7.45
CA ALA A 56 -8.85 -2.41 7.11
C ALA A 56 -8.62 -3.53 8.11
N PRO A 57 -9.64 -4.33 8.39
CA PRO A 57 -9.50 -5.43 9.36
C PRO A 57 -8.83 -6.64 8.74
N GLN A 58 -7.59 -6.50 8.40
CA GLN A 58 -6.80 -7.57 7.80
C GLN A 58 -5.42 -7.50 8.40
N ASP A 59 -4.63 -8.54 8.19
CA ASP A 59 -3.30 -8.60 8.80
C ASP A 59 -2.18 -8.47 7.77
N TYR A 60 -2.47 -7.87 6.64
CA TYR A 60 -1.47 -7.62 5.62
C TYR A 60 -1.82 -6.31 4.89
N VAL A 61 -0.83 -5.70 4.26
CA VAL A 61 -1.02 -4.49 3.47
C VAL A 61 -1.40 -4.89 2.07
N SER A 62 -2.44 -4.29 1.52
CA SER A 62 -2.83 -4.57 0.14
C SER A 62 -2.95 -3.27 -0.65
N VAL A 63 -2.80 -3.38 -1.96
CA VAL A 63 -2.89 -2.23 -2.87
C VAL A 63 -3.88 -2.58 -3.96
N SER A 64 -4.82 -1.69 -4.18
CA SER A 64 -5.82 -1.85 -5.25
C SER A 64 -5.59 -0.78 -6.30
N GLY A 65 -5.94 -1.10 -7.52
CA GLY A 65 -5.80 -0.15 -8.60
C GLY A 65 -6.22 -0.75 -9.92
N THR A 66 -5.60 -0.29 -10.98
CA THR A 66 -5.97 -0.76 -12.32
C THR A 66 -4.75 -1.27 -13.05
N THR A 67 -5.01 -2.09 -14.07
CA THR A 67 -3.97 -2.50 -15.00
C THR A 67 -3.86 -1.47 -16.11
N ILE A 68 -2.90 -1.68 -17.02
CA ILE A 68 -2.68 -0.73 -18.11
C ILE A 68 -3.88 -0.67 -19.04
N ASP A 69 -4.68 -1.74 -19.11
CA ASP A 69 -5.89 -1.75 -19.93
C ASP A 69 -7.09 -1.15 -19.21
N GLY A 70 -6.94 -0.74 -17.97
CA GLY A 70 -8.05 -0.18 -17.20
C GLY A 70 -8.85 -1.20 -16.41
N GLY A 71 -8.41 -2.46 -16.37
CA GLY A 71 -9.06 -3.47 -15.55
C GLY A 71 -8.69 -3.32 -14.09
N LEU A 72 -9.47 -3.96 -13.23
CA LEU A 72 -9.21 -3.91 -11.79
C LEU A 72 -8.10 -4.89 -11.40
N PHE A 73 -7.28 -4.49 -10.47
CA PHE A 73 -6.18 -5.33 -10.01
C PHE A 73 -5.90 -5.08 -8.54
N GLN A 74 -5.51 -6.11 -7.84
CA GLN A 74 -5.20 -5.99 -6.42
C GLN A 74 -3.97 -6.82 -6.11
N TRP A 75 -3.10 -6.29 -5.26
CA TRP A 75 -1.94 -7.02 -4.78
C TRP A 75 -1.98 -7.03 -3.25
N PRO A 76 -1.74 -8.16 -2.60
CA PRO A 76 -1.51 -9.47 -3.23
C PRO A 76 -2.78 -10.01 -3.86
N GLU A 77 -2.63 -10.81 -4.90
CA GLU A 77 -3.78 -11.39 -5.56
C GLU A 77 -4.47 -12.36 -4.64
N GLN A 78 -5.79 -12.31 -4.66
CA GLN A 78 -6.57 -13.19 -3.82
C GLN A 78 -6.98 -14.40 -4.63
N ASP A 79 -6.56 -15.57 -4.20
CA ASP A 79 -6.96 -16.79 -4.83
C ASP A 79 -8.23 -17.28 -4.20
N GLN A 80 -9.16 -17.68 -4.99
CA GLN A 80 -10.44 -18.17 -4.50
C GLN A 80 -10.43 -19.66 -4.31
#